data_b93735f0d98d4c17fb8182b133335c61
#
_entry.id   b93735f0d98d4c17fb8182b133335c61
#
_cell.length_a   1.000
_cell.length_b   1.000
_cell.length_c   1.000
_cell.angle_alpha   90.00
_cell.angle_beta   90.00
_cell.angle_gamma   90.00
#
_symmetry.space_group_name_H-M   'P 1'
#
loop_
_entity.id
_entity.type
_entity.pdbx_description
1 polymer ?
#
loop_
_entity_poly.entity_id
_entity_poly.type
_entity_poly.pdbx_seq_one_letter_code
_entity_poly.pdbx_strand_id
1 'polypeptide(L)'
;MKINNFLKVMMAAVAIVIGVCSCDSDDDDSAVAVADEVVGSYTGEETIIIMGDPEDDTATFKFNKSSDSSIDMIIPQSGEGMMVIPALTVKNIPLKKYNNGASGTLDSFTGTVTNAKGEEKTFTVSKLMVVFDTNPKGKAVAATYVLKYGSMPFEMVTTFNGSKDK
;
A
#
# COMPACT_ATOMS: atom_id res chain seq x y z
N MET A 1 -19.85 21.49 -5.37
CA MET A 1 -18.77 20.51 -5.51
C MET A 1 -18.07 20.39 -4.15
N LYS A 2 -18.36 19.33 -3.40
CA LYS A 2 -17.74 19.12 -2.08
C LYS A 2 -16.37 18.51 -2.33
N ILE A 3 -15.31 19.29 -2.16
CA ILE A 3 -13.94 18.78 -2.11
C ILE A 3 -13.86 17.98 -0.82
N ASN A 4 -13.80 16.66 -0.96
CA ASN A 4 -13.74 15.74 0.16
C ASN A 4 -12.54 16.10 1.05
N ASN A 5 -12.78 16.16 2.36
CA ASN A 5 -11.76 16.40 3.38
C ASN A 5 -10.60 15.40 3.33
N PHE A 6 -10.79 14.30 2.63
CA PHE A 6 -9.87 13.23 2.36
C PHE A 6 -8.60 13.68 1.59
N LEU A 7 -8.75 14.50 0.55
CA LEU A 7 -7.61 15.03 -0.19
C LEU A 7 -6.71 15.94 0.67
N LYS A 8 -7.30 16.58 1.69
CA LYS A 8 -6.55 17.42 2.65
C LYS A 8 -5.71 16.58 3.63
N VAL A 9 -6.15 15.39 3.99
CA VAL A 9 -5.41 14.48 4.89
C VAL A 9 -4.22 13.86 4.17
N MET A 10 -4.36 13.51 2.90
CA MET A 10 -3.25 12.99 2.08
C MET A 10 -2.16 14.04 1.84
N MET A 11 -2.51 15.33 1.61
CA MET A 11 -1.52 16.39 1.48
C MET A 11 -0.78 16.68 2.79
N ALA A 12 -1.41 16.47 3.95
CA ALA A 12 -0.76 16.66 5.25
C ALA A 12 0.24 15.53 5.56
N ALA A 13 -0.02 14.30 5.11
CA ALA A 13 0.89 13.17 5.33
C ALA A 13 2.19 13.26 4.51
N VAL A 14 2.14 13.87 3.33
CA VAL A 14 3.32 14.06 2.47
C VAL A 14 4.27 15.15 2.99
N ALA A 15 3.76 16.13 3.75
CA ALA A 15 4.58 17.23 4.26
C ALA A 15 5.46 16.85 5.47
N ILE A 16 5.24 15.70 6.12
CA ILE A 16 5.96 15.31 7.34
C ILE A 16 7.26 14.53 7.05
N VAL A 17 7.49 14.10 5.81
CA VAL A 17 8.63 13.22 5.47
C VAL A 17 9.92 13.99 5.13
N ILE A 18 9.92 15.34 5.10
CA ILE A 18 11.11 16.13 4.82
C ILE A 18 11.63 16.81 6.10
N GLY A 19 12.10 16.01 7.01
CA GLY A 19 12.77 16.51 8.21
C GLY A 19 13.59 15.43 8.88
N VAL A 20 14.70 15.01 8.25
CA VAL A 20 15.61 14.04 8.85
C VAL A 20 16.76 14.79 9.49
N CYS A 21 16.78 14.85 10.80
CA CYS A 21 18.03 15.00 11.54
C CYS A 21 18.46 13.63 12.04
N SER A 22 19.66 13.25 11.65
CA SER A 22 20.39 12.13 12.20
C SER A 22 20.70 12.38 13.68
N CYS A 23 20.46 11.39 14.52
CA CYS A 23 21.21 11.19 15.74
C CYS A 23 21.36 9.71 15.99
N ASP A 24 22.61 9.28 15.99
CA ASP A 24 23.08 8.05 16.58
C ASP A 24 22.70 8.01 18.07
N SER A 25 22.14 6.90 18.51
CA SER A 25 22.18 6.47 19.90
C SER A 25 21.99 4.96 19.92
N ASP A 26 23.08 4.27 20.21
CA ASP A 26 23.08 2.88 20.67
C ASP A 26 22.24 2.78 21.95
N ASP A 27 21.13 2.06 21.87
CA ASP A 27 20.50 1.43 23.04
C ASP A 27 20.03 0.03 22.59
N ASP A 28 20.68 -0.94 23.18
CA ASP A 28 20.50 -2.38 23.06
C ASP A 28 19.22 -2.80 23.80
N ASP A 29 18.07 -2.46 23.19
CA ASP A 29 16.77 -3.02 23.51
C ASP A 29 16.36 -3.86 22.31
N SER A 30 15.94 -5.10 22.51
CA SER A 30 15.60 -6.05 21.43
C SER A 30 14.56 -5.41 20.48
N ALA A 31 15.08 -4.65 19.52
CA ALA A 31 14.29 -3.83 18.63
C ALA A 31 13.39 -4.76 17.80
N VAL A 32 12.10 -4.71 18.07
CA VAL A 32 11.10 -5.38 17.25
C VAL A 32 11.34 -4.95 15.80
N ALA A 33 11.50 -5.93 14.91
CA ALA A 33 11.72 -5.66 13.51
C ALA A 33 10.57 -4.79 12.98
N VAL A 34 10.89 -3.74 12.23
CA VAL A 34 9.88 -2.79 11.73
C VAL A 34 8.76 -3.50 10.97
N ALA A 35 9.08 -4.57 10.26
CA ALA A 35 8.09 -5.36 9.56
C ALA A 35 7.07 -6.02 10.51
N ASP A 36 7.49 -6.51 11.68
CA ASP A 36 6.60 -7.18 12.63
C ASP A 36 5.53 -6.24 13.23
N GLU A 37 5.81 -4.93 13.26
CA GLU A 37 4.86 -3.93 13.76
C GLU A 37 3.70 -3.69 12.78
N VAL A 38 3.95 -3.87 11.46
CA VAL A 38 3.03 -3.46 10.39
C VAL A 38 2.34 -4.61 9.66
N VAL A 39 2.86 -5.86 9.78
CA VAL A 39 2.23 -7.02 9.12
C VAL A 39 0.81 -7.26 9.64
N GLY A 40 -0.04 -7.76 8.76
CA GLY A 40 -1.44 -8.09 9.06
C GLY A 40 -2.38 -7.70 7.92
N SER A 41 -3.67 -7.84 8.20
CA SER A 41 -4.75 -7.41 7.32
C SER A 41 -5.26 -6.04 7.75
N TYR A 42 -5.58 -5.22 6.77
CA TYR A 42 -6.13 -3.88 6.96
C TYR A 42 -7.34 -3.73 6.06
N THR A 43 -8.47 -3.41 6.65
CA THR A 43 -9.74 -3.20 5.92
C THR A 43 -10.10 -1.73 5.93
N GLY A 44 -10.53 -1.23 4.79
CA GLY A 44 -10.87 0.18 4.66
C GLY A 44 -11.33 0.59 3.27
N GLU A 45 -11.32 1.88 3.01
CA GLU A 45 -11.79 2.49 1.79
C GLU A 45 -10.69 2.46 0.72
N GLU A 46 -11.03 1.94 -0.45
CA GLU A 46 -10.20 1.95 -1.66
C GLU A 46 -10.87 2.85 -2.71
N THR A 47 -10.10 3.73 -3.31
CA THR A 47 -10.53 4.51 -4.48
C THR A 47 -9.64 4.15 -5.65
N ILE A 48 -10.24 3.68 -6.75
CA ILE A 48 -9.57 3.39 -8.01
C ILE A 48 -10.00 4.42 -9.03
N ILE A 49 -9.05 5.14 -9.63
CA ILE A 49 -9.31 6.12 -10.68
C ILE A 49 -8.93 5.51 -12.02
N ILE A 50 -9.92 5.34 -12.89
CA ILE A 50 -9.77 4.80 -14.25
C ILE A 50 -10.14 5.90 -15.24
N MET A 51 -9.19 6.34 -16.06
CA MET A 51 -9.39 7.39 -17.07
C MET A 51 -9.99 8.70 -16.51
N GLY A 52 -9.79 8.96 -15.21
CA GLY A 52 -10.28 10.14 -14.52
C GLY A 52 -11.58 9.95 -13.73
N ASP A 53 -12.24 8.80 -13.88
CA ASP A 53 -13.46 8.47 -13.14
C ASP A 53 -13.10 7.68 -11.87
N PRO A 54 -13.44 8.17 -10.67
CA PRO A 54 -13.18 7.47 -9.42
C PRO A 54 -14.28 6.44 -9.12
N GLU A 55 -13.84 5.27 -8.68
CA GLU A 55 -14.68 4.19 -8.14
C GLU A 55 -14.24 3.93 -6.71
N ASP A 56 -15.16 4.01 -5.76
CA ASP A 56 -14.92 3.78 -4.33
C ASP A 56 -15.48 2.42 -3.93
N ASP A 57 -14.68 1.64 -3.19
CA ASP A 57 -15.07 0.34 -2.66
C ASP A 57 -14.44 0.11 -1.27
N THR A 58 -14.86 -0.95 -0.60
CA THR A 58 -14.22 -1.43 0.63
C THR A 58 -13.33 -2.61 0.30
N ALA A 59 -12.05 -2.51 0.64
CA ALA A 59 -11.07 -3.52 0.33
C ALA A 59 -10.30 -3.97 1.58
N THR A 60 -9.75 -5.19 1.52
CA THR A 60 -8.83 -5.70 2.54
C THR A 60 -7.47 -5.99 1.93
N PHE A 61 -6.50 -5.17 2.28
CA PHE A 61 -5.10 -5.36 1.93
C PHE A 61 -4.39 -6.20 2.98
N LYS A 62 -3.46 -7.06 2.55
CA LYS A 62 -2.63 -7.85 3.47
C LYS A 62 -1.17 -7.49 3.29
N PHE A 63 -0.48 -7.36 4.42
CA PHE A 63 0.96 -7.11 4.45
C PHE A 63 1.64 -8.26 5.17
N ASN A 64 2.53 -8.95 4.47
CA ASN A 64 3.30 -10.07 4.99
C ASN A 64 4.76 -9.66 5.18
N LYS A 65 5.42 -10.22 6.17
CA LYS A 65 6.86 -10.03 6.36
C LYS A 65 7.63 -10.69 5.23
N SER A 66 8.50 -9.92 4.59
CA SER A 66 9.48 -10.40 3.60
C SER A 66 10.87 -10.51 4.24
N SER A 67 11.24 -9.51 5.05
CA SER A 67 12.42 -9.49 5.91
C SER A 67 12.15 -8.61 7.13
N ASP A 68 13.14 -8.42 8.01
CA ASP A 68 12.99 -7.55 9.18
C ASP A 68 12.74 -6.07 8.81
N SER A 69 13.14 -5.66 7.62
CA SER A 69 13.00 -4.30 7.10
C SER A 69 12.23 -4.21 5.77
N SER A 70 11.50 -5.26 5.37
CA SER A 70 10.69 -5.25 4.17
C SER A 70 9.42 -6.09 4.30
N ILE A 71 8.42 -5.75 3.51
CA ILE A 71 7.13 -6.43 3.45
C ILE A 71 6.74 -6.76 2.02
N ASP A 72 5.85 -7.73 1.89
CA ASP A 72 5.07 -7.98 0.67
C ASP A 72 3.66 -7.42 0.87
N MET A 73 3.14 -6.70 -0.13
CA MET A 73 1.77 -6.19 -0.14
C MET A 73 0.91 -7.05 -1.06
N ILE A 74 -0.19 -7.56 -0.55
CA ILE A 74 -1.20 -8.27 -1.33
C ILE A 74 -2.36 -7.30 -1.58
N ILE A 75 -2.50 -6.89 -2.84
CA ILE A 75 -3.63 -6.12 -3.36
C ILE A 75 -4.77 -7.11 -3.57
N PRO A 76 -5.97 -6.86 -3.04
CA PRO A 76 -7.10 -7.77 -3.22
C PRO A 76 -7.55 -7.86 -4.68
N GLN A 77 -8.34 -8.88 -4.99
CA GLN A 77 -9.01 -8.96 -6.28
C GLN A 77 -9.96 -7.78 -6.43
N SER A 78 -9.98 -7.19 -7.62
CA SER A 78 -10.86 -6.07 -7.97
C SER A 78 -11.53 -6.26 -9.33
N GLY A 79 -12.59 -5.47 -9.59
CA GLY A 79 -13.35 -5.50 -10.82
C GLY A 79 -14.40 -6.61 -10.87
N GLU A 80 -15.26 -6.53 -11.88
CA GLU A 80 -16.38 -7.46 -12.08
C GLU A 80 -16.45 -7.99 -13.52
N GLY A 81 -17.14 -9.10 -13.68
CA GLY A 81 -17.45 -9.67 -14.98
C GLY A 81 -16.22 -10.07 -15.80
N MET A 82 -16.01 -9.43 -16.94
CA MET A 82 -14.89 -9.73 -17.84
C MET A 82 -13.58 -8.98 -17.47
N MET A 83 -13.64 -8.03 -16.56
CA MET A 83 -12.51 -7.18 -16.15
C MET A 83 -12.07 -7.47 -14.72
N VAL A 84 -12.08 -8.71 -14.31
CA VAL A 84 -11.57 -9.14 -13.01
C VAL A 84 -10.04 -9.13 -13.02
N ILE A 85 -9.46 -8.36 -12.11
CA ILE A 85 -8.03 -8.39 -11.79
C ILE A 85 -7.87 -9.29 -10.56
N PRO A 86 -7.16 -10.42 -10.66
CA PRO A 86 -6.97 -11.30 -9.52
C PRO A 86 -6.11 -10.62 -8.45
N ALA A 87 -6.06 -11.19 -7.25
CA ALA A 87 -5.19 -10.67 -6.20
C ALA A 87 -3.73 -10.64 -6.67
N LEU A 88 -3.05 -9.50 -6.44
CA LEU A 88 -1.68 -9.26 -6.88
C LEU A 88 -0.75 -9.16 -5.68
N THR A 89 0.49 -9.65 -5.83
CA THR A 89 1.49 -9.54 -4.77
C THR A 89 2.65 -8.68 -5.22
N VAL A 90 2.85 -7.55 -4.55
CA VAL A 90 4.04 -6.69 -4.69
C VAL A 90 5.03 -7.09 -3.63
N LYS A 91 6.22 -7.51 -4.03
CA LYS A 91 7.22 -8.11 -3.15
C LYS A 91 8.31 -7.12 -2.73
N ASN A 92 8.87 -7.36 -1.55
CA ASN A 92 10.09 -6.72 -1.05
C ASN A 92 10.01 -5.19 -1.00
N ILE A 93 8.90 -4.64 -0.51
CA ILE A 93 8.76 -3.20 -0.27
C ILE A 93 9.64 -2.84 0.94
N PRO A 94 10.71 -2.04 0.76
CA PRO A 94 11.58 -1.66 1.87
C PRO A 94 10.86 -0.71 2.81
N LEU A 95 11.04 -0.90 4.12
CA LEU A 95 10.46 -0.08 5.17
C LEU A 95 11.51 0.81 5.84
N LYS A 96 11.10 2.02 6.17
CA LYS A 96 11.82 2.94 7.06
C LYS A 96 10.95 3.22 8.26
N LYS A 97 11.51 3.03 9.46
CA LYS A 97 10.84 3.36 10.73
C LYS A 97 10.91 4.86 11.00
N TYR A 98 9.86 5.39 11.59
CA TYR A 98 9.81 6.72 12.21
C TYR A 98 9.00 6.63 13.52
N ASN A 99 8.97 7.70 14.34
CA ASN A 99 8.51 7.67 15.74
C ASN A 99 7.30 6.78 16.07
N ASN A 100 6.19 6.90 15.31
CA ASN A 100 4.95 6.14 15.56
C ASN A 100 4.51 5.36 14.33
N GLY A 101 5.44 4.90 13.50
CA GLY A 101 5.05 4.21 12.30
C GLY A 101 6.20 3.77 11.41
N ALA A 102 5.83 3.38 10.21
CA ALA A 102 6.77 3.00 9.16
C ALA A 102 6.26 3.48 7.79
N SER A 103 7.17 3.72 6.88
CA SER A 103 6.83 4.00 5.49
C SER A 103 7.65 3.15 4.54
N GLY A 104 7.05 2.79 3.41
CA GLY A 104 7.71 2.09 2.33
C GLY A 104 7.45 2.78 1.00
N THR A 105 8.45 2.77 0.13
CA THR A 105 8.32 3.29 -1.24
C THR A 105 8.95 2.33 -2.23
N LEU A 106 8.35 2.26 -3.41
CA LEU A 106 8.87 1.46 -4.50
C LEU A 106 8.58 2.16 -5.83
N ASP A 107 9.62 2.45 -6.59
CA ASP A 107 9.48 3.17 -7.86
C ASP A 107 8.71 2.35 -8.89
N SER A 108 9.04 1.05 -9.00
CA SER A 108 8.35 0.12 -9.89
C SER A 108 8.57 -1.33 -9.44
N PHE A 109 7.52 -2.14 -9.60
CA PHE A 109 7.56 -3.59 -9.44
C PHE A 109 6.78 -4.22 -10.59
N THR A 110 7.36 -5.23 -11.24
CA THR A 110 6.68 -6.01 -12.27
C THR A 110 6.58 -7.46 -11.80
N GLY A 111 5.39 -8.01 -11.88
CA GLY A 111 5.10 -9.39 -11.53
C GLY A 111 4.19 -10.07 -12.55
N THR A 112 3.95 -11.35 -12.35
CA THR A 112 2.99 -12.14 -13.13
C THR A 112 1.96 -12.76 -12.21
N VAL A 113 0.76 -12.97 -12.74
CA VAL A 113 -0.34 -13.64 -12.05
C VAL A 113 -1.17 -14.42 -13.05
N THR A 114 -1.72 -15.54 -12.62
CA THR A 114 -2.64 -16.34 -13.44
C THR A 114 -4.07 -15.84 -13.21
N ASN A 115 -4.75 -15.46 -14.28
CA ASN A 115 -6.15 -15.04 -14.23
C ASN A 115 -7.11 -16.24 -14.10
N ALA A 116 -8.40 -15.98 -13.93
CA ALA A 116 -9.43 -17.02 -13.79
C ALA A 116 -9.56 -17.97 -15.03
N LYS A 117 -9.02 -17.56 -16.18
CA LYS A 117 -8.99 -18.38 -17.40
C LYS A 117 -7.75 -19.25 -17.52
N GLY A 118 -6.85 -19.23 -16.52
CA GLY A 118 -5.59 -19.95 -16.55
C GLY A 118 -4.49 -19.28 -17.39
N GLU A 119 -4.68 -18.01 -17.80
CA GLU A 119 -3.69 -17.27 -18.57
C GLU A 119 -2.77 -16.48 -17.64
N GLU A 120 -1.46 -16.53 -17.92
CA GLU A 120 -0.50 -15.68 -17.23
C GLU A 120 -0.58 -14.24 -17.75
N LYS A 121 -0.71 -13.30 -16.83
CA LYS A 121 -0.77 -11.86 -17.11
C LYS A 121 0.33 -11.15 -16.33
N THR A 122 1.03 -10.26 -17.01
CA THR A 122 2.00 -9.35 -16.37
C THR A 122 1.27 -8.18 -15.75
N PHE A 123 1.71 -7.74 -14.59
CA PHE A 123 1.26 -6.47 -14.01
C PHE A 123 2.45 -5.63 -13.55
N THR A 124 2.27 -4.33 -13.54
CA THR A 124 3.25 -3.38 -13.03
C THR A 124 2.60 -2.46 -12.02
N VAL A 125 3.18 -2.38 -10.84
CA VAL A 125 2.86 -1.38 -9.82
C VAL A 125 3.98 -0.37 -9.81
N SER A 126 3.66 0.90 -9.94
CA SER A 126 4.64 1.99 -9.93
C SER A 126 4.23 3.10 -8.98
N LYS A 127 5.21 3.93 -8.57
CA LYS A 127 5.01 5.05 -7.65
C LYS A 127 4.33 4.63 -6.33
N LEU A 128 4.64 3.41 -5.88
CA LEU A 128 4.08 2.91 -4.64
C LEU A 128 4.63 3.69 -3.46
N MET A 129 3.73 4.18 -2.63
CA MET A 129 4.01 4.69 -1.29
C MET A 129 3.02 4.07 -0.32
N VAL A 130 3.52 3.53 0.78
CA VAL A 130 2.73 3.01 1.89
C VAL A 130 3.21 3.64 3.19
N VAL A 131 2.27 4.05 4.03
CA VAL A 131 2.53 4.67 5.33
C VAL A 131 1.69 3.98 6.38
N PHE A 132 2.33 3.50 7.44
CA PHE A 132 1.69 2.83 8.57
C PHE A 132 1.75 3.73 9.80
N ASP A 133 0.62 3.85 10.48
CA ASP A 133 0.56 4.31 11.87
C ASP A 133 0.53 3.07 12.78
N THR A 134 1.55 2.95 13.64
CA THR A 134 1.69 1.84 14.58
C THR A 134 1.23 2.21 16.00
N ASN A 135 0.48 3.31 16.15
CA ASN A 135 -0.05 3.74 17.44
C ASN A 135 -0.86 2.60 18.09
N PRO A 136 -0.57 2.24 19.36
CA PRO A 136 -1.28 1.17 20.06
C PRO A 136 -2.80 1.32 20.15
N LYS A 137 -3.31 2.55 20.02
CA LYS A 137 -4.74 2.86 20.08
C LYS A 137 -5.51 2.57 18.78
N GLY A 138 -4.80 2.36 17.68
CA GLY A 138 -5.41 2.05 16.40
C GLY A 138 -4.35 2.06 15.31
N LYS A 139 -3.96 0.88 14.84
CA LYS A 139 -3.02 0.75 13.72
C LYS A 139 -3.76 1.03 12.42
N ALA A 140 -3.20 1.88 11.59
CA ALA A 140 -3.77 2.28 10.31
C ALA A 140 -2.73 2.23 9.20
N VAL A 141 -3.20 2.18 7.95
CA VAL A 141 -2.36 2.24 6.76
C VAL A 141 -2.97 3.17 5.72
N ALA A 142 -2.13 3.91 5.05
CA ALA A 142 -2.47 4.60 3.80
C ALA A 142 -1.52 4.12 2.70
N ALA A 143 -2.06 3.77 1.54
CA ALA A 143 -1.27 3.38 0.38
C ALA A 143 -1.74 4.12 -0.87
N THR A 144 -0.81 4.44 -1.76
CA THR A 144 -1.10 4.95 -3.10
C THR A 144 -0.15 4.31 -4.10
N TYR A 145 -0.66 3.99 -5.27
CA TYR A 145 0.13 3.41 -6.36
C TYR A 145 -0.57 3.55 -7.71
N VAL A 146 0.19 3.32 -8.77
CA VAL A 146 -0.32 3.23 -10.13
C VAL A 146 -0.21 1.77 -10.58
N LEU A 147 -1.33 1.18 -10.99
CA LEU A 147 -1.39 -0.20 -11.48
C LEU A 147 -1.62 -0.24 -12.99
N LYS A 148 -0.82 -1.03 -13.68
CA LYS A 148 -1.05 -1.43 -15.07
C LYS A 148 -1.17 -2.96 -15.10
N TYR A 149 -2.25 -3.48 -15.67
CA TYR A 149 -2.53 -4.91 -15.71
C TYR A 149 -2.67 -5.43 -17.15
N GLY A 150 -1.87 -6.43 -17.48
CA GLY A 150 -1.87 -7.06 -18.80
C GLY A 150 -1.65 -6.07 -19.94
N SER A 151 -2.48 -6.16 -20.97
CA SER A 151 -2.47 -5.28 -22.14
C SER A 151 -3.49 -4.13 -22.06
N MET A 152 -3.98 -3.81 -20.85
CA MET A 152 -4.90 -2.67 -20.69
C MET A 152 -4.24 -1.38 -21.20
N PRO A 153 -4.94 -0.57 -22.01
CA PRO A 153 -4.38 0.65 -22.60
C PRO A 153 -4.32 1.83 -21.62
N PHE A 154 -4.80 1.65 -20.39
CA PHE A 154 -4.84 2.67 -19.35
C PHE A 154 -4.18 2.18 -18.06
N GLU A 155 -3.79 3.13 -17.25
CA GLU A 155 -3.30 2.92 -15.90
C GLU A 155 -4.42 3.22 -14.89
N MET A 156 -4.40 2.53 -13.76
CA MET A 156 -5.31 2.75 -12.65
C MET A 156 -4.54 3.40 -11.50
N VAL A 157 -4.97 4.56 -11.05
CA VAL A 157 -4.41 5.20 -9.86
C VAL A 157 -5.24 4.76 -8.67
N THR A 158 -4.60 4.09 -7.72
CA THR A 158 -5.28 3.55 -6.54
C THR A 158 -4.81 4.25 -5.29
N THR A 159 -5.76 4.56 -4.42
CA THR A 159 -5.52 5.00 -3.05
C THR A 159 -6.29 4.11 -2.09
N PHE A 160 -5.67 3.74 -0.97
CA PHE A 160 -6.28 2.91 0.06
C PHE A 160 -6.03 3.51 1.44
N ASN A 161 -7.04 3.50 2.30
CA ASN A 161 -6.95 3.88 3.70
C ASN A 161 -7.69 2.87 4.55
N GLY A 162 -6.96 2.14 5.36
CA GLY A 162 -7.50 1.06 6.17
C GLY A 162 -7.02 1.07 7.60
N SER A 163 -7.79 0.40 8.45
CA SER A 163 -7.45 0.10 9.83
C SER A 163 -7.10 -1.38 9.95
N LYS A 164 -6.16 -1.69 10.85
CA LYS A 164 -5.76 -3.08 11.09
C LYS A 164 -6.91 -3.88 11.66
N ASP A 165 -7.15 -5.04 11.06
CA ASP A 165 -8.15 -5.98 11.56
C ASP A 165 -7.74 -6.51 12.95
N LYS A 166 -8.71 -6.81 13.80
CA LYS A 166 -8.50 -7.32 15.16
C LYS A 166 -8.12 -8.79 15.15
#